data_8924a61a13327ea189db0316f1f2a0b1
#
_entry.id   8924a61a13327ea189db0316f1f2a0b1
#
_cell.length_a   1.000
_cell.length_b   1.000
_cell.length_c   1.000
_cell.angle_alpha   90.00
_cell.angle_beta   90.00
_cell.angle_gamma   90.00
#
_symmetry.space_group_name_H-M   'P 1'
#
loop_
_entity.id
_entity.type
_entity.pdbx_description
1 polymer ?
#
loop_
_entity_poly.entity_id
_entity_poly.type
_entity_poly.pdbx_seq_one_letter_code
_entity_poly.pdbx_strand_id
1 'polypeptide(L)'
;MESLIHDNFCWDILDTYFIKANSPETVSPLIKHQIDSYNKFIVTTLPQIISGFNPIRINTNIKNAPDIDSNLQKIYINVLQPSLTKPTYQLPDGTQTIMTPHIARMNNLTYSSSLYVNVHIIIEALNDNGTVTKLDKYVNNVYIGKIPIMVRSNACILSQIPAIGDSNNHECRYDFGGYFIVNGNEKVLIMQDRINENDTLIFSPNNNNDGI
;
A
#
# COMPACT_ATOMS: atom_id res chain seq x y z
N MET A 1 -15.39 49.02 9.78
CA MET A 1 -14.17 48.91 8.92
C MET A 1 -13.24 47.78 9.38
N GLU A 2 -13.16 47.44 10.65
CA GLU A 2 -12.34 46.32 11.18
C GLU A 2 -12.81 44.91 10.77
N SER A 3 -14.11 44.68 10.56
CA SER A 3 -14.62 43.38 10.14
C SER A 3 -14.23 42.98 8.69
N LEU A 4 -14.10 43.95 7.81
CA LEU A 4 -13.75 43.74 6.41
C LEU A 4 -12.27 43.38 6.21
N ILE A 5 -11.41 43.83 7.14
CA ILE A 5 -9.95 43.50 7.09
C ILE A 5 -9.72 42.05 7.54
N HIS A 6 -10.54 41.53 8.44
CA HIS A 6 -10.41 40.15 8.93
C HIS A 6 -10.88 39.13 7.91
N ASP A 7 -11.90 39.42 7.13
CA ASP A 7 -12.39 38.53 6.08
C ASP A 7 -11.40 38.37 4.94
N ASN A 8 -10.79 39.46 4.48
CA ASN A 8 -9.76 39.38 3.43
C ASN A 8 -8.51 38.60 3.87
N PHE A 9 -8.10 38.71 5.13
CA PHE A 9 -6.96 37.99 5.67
C PHE A 9 -7.19 36.47 5.67
N CYS A 10 -8.38 36.00 6.01
CA CYS A 10 -8.72 34.59 5.93
C CYS A 10 -8.72 34.06 4.49
N TRP A 11 -9.23 34.85 3.54
CA TRP A 11 -9.21 34.48 2.13
C TRP A 11 -7.79 34.47 1.56
N ASP A 12 -6.95 35.43 1.91
CA ASP A 12 -5.54 35.47 1.49
C ASP A 12 -4.75 34.25 2.00
N ILE A 13 -5.02 33.79 3.22
CA ILE A 13 -4.42 32.57 3.76
C ILE A 13 -4.90 31.35 2.99
N LEU A 14 -6.21 31.22 2.73
CA LEU A 14 -6.77 30.12 1.96
C LEU A 14 -6.23 30.08 0.54
N ASP A 15 -6.21 31.24 -0.14
CA ASP A 15 -5.66 31.34 -1.48
C ASP A 15 -4.18 30.97 -1.51
N THR A 16 -3.38 31.45 -0.56
CA THR A 16 -1.98 31.08 -0.44
C THR A 16 -1.81 29.57 -0.21
N TYR A 17 -2.66 28.99 0.61
CA TYR A 17 -2.64 27.56 0.88
C TYR A 17 -3.00 26.76 -0.36
N PHE A 18 -4.08 27.11 -1.07
CA PHE A 18 -4.51 26.42 -2.27
C PHE A 18 -3.60 26.69 -3.48
N ILE A 19 -3.06 27.89 -3.63
CA ILE A 19 -2.12 28.21 -4.72
C ILE A 19 -0.79 27.44 -4.52
N LYS A 20 -0.24 27.41 -3.32
CA LYS A 20 0.96 26.63 -3.01
C LYS A 20 0.69 25.13 -3.13
N ALA A 21 -0.49 24.68 -2.79
CA ALA A 21 -0.87 23.28 -2.87
C ALA A 21 -1.10 22.79 -4.31
N ASN A 22 -1.43 23.71 -5.21
CA ASN A 22 -1.63 23.42 -6.64
C ASN A 22 -0.35 23.61 -7.48
N SER A 23 0.78 23.87 -6.83
CA SER A 23 2.05 23.81 -7.55
C SER A 23 2.31 22.37 -8.01
N PRO A 24 2.86 22.16 -9.22
CA PRO A 24 3.04 20.82 -9.80
C PRO A 24 3.96 19.90 -8.97
N GLU A 25 4.65 20.45 -7.99
CA GLU A 25 5.56 19.73 -7.10
C GLU A 25 4.92 19.29 -5.76
N THR A 26 3.71 19.76 -5.45
CA THR A 26 3.07 19.48 -4.16
C THR A 26 1.79 18.70 -4.33
N VAL A 27 1.60 17.70 -3.46
CA VAL A 27 0.34 16.96 -3.37
C VAL A 27 -0.77 17.87 -2.90
N SER A 28 -1.90 17.90 -3.61
CA SER A 28 -3.06 18.70 -3.18
C SER A 28 -3.45 18.38 -1.74
N PRO A 29 -3.66 19.39 -0.88
CA PRO A 29 -4.03 19.19 0.51
C PRO A 29 -5.32 18.39 0.68
N LEU A 30 -6.23 18.47 -0.30
CA LEU A 30 -7.51 17.75 -0.28
C LEU A 30 -7.35 16.22 -0.31
N ILE A 31 -6.29 15.72 -0.95
CA ILE A 31 -6.02 14.28 -1.11
C ILE A 31 -4.77 13.80 -0.38
N LYS A 32 -4.01 14.72 0.22
CA LYS A 32 -2.75 14.42 0.89
C LYS A 32 -2.90 13.30 1.92
N HIS A 33 -3.95 13.34 2.71
CA HIS A 33 -4.24 12.32 3.73
C HIS A 33 -4.40 10.92 3.14
N GLN A 34 -5.01 10.79 1.94
CA GLN A 34 -5.15 9.52 1.24
C GLN A 34 -3.78 8.98 0.80
N ILE A 35 -3.00 9.83 0.13
CA ILE A 35 -1.68 9.45 -0.40
C ILE A 35 -0.71 9.15 0.74
N ASP A 36 -0.68 9.97 1.80
CA ASP A 36 0.20 9.75 2.95
C ASP A 36 -0.15 8.44 3.69
N SER A 37 -1.45 8.16 3.86
CA SER A 37 -1.92 6.91 4.46
C SER A 37 -1.49 5.70 3.64
N TYR A 38 -1.64 5.75 2.33
CA TYR A 38 -1.22 4.68 1.45
C TYR A 38 0.31 4.49 1.42
N ASN A 39 1.07 5.59 1.36
CA ASN A 39 2.52 5.54 1.42
C ASN A 39 3.01 4.93 2.73
N LYS A 40 2.40 5.30 3.87
CA LYS A 40 2.67 4.70 5.17
C LYS A 40 2.35 3.20 5.19
N PHE A 41 1.24 2.80 4.56
CA PHE A 41 0.89 1.39 4.42
C PHE A 41 1.99 0.60 3.71
N ILE A 42 2.44 1.07 2.54
CA ILE A 42 3.46 0.36 1.75
C ILE A 42 4.82 0.32 2.46
N VAL A 43 5.26 1.44 3.05
CA VAL A 43 6.62 1.56 3.61
C VAL A 43 6.73 0.94 5.01
N THR A 44 5.68 1.09 5.83
CA THR A 44 5.75 0.72 7.25
C THR A 44 4.86 -0.47 7.59
N THR A 45 3.57 -0.37 7.25
CA THR A 45 2.56 -1.34 7.72
C THR A 45 2.71 -2.69 7.03
N LEU A 46 2.95 -2.72 5.73
CA LEU A 46 3.10 -3.96 4.97
C LEU A 46 4.30 -4.81 5.45
N PRO A 47 5.50 -4.25 5.64
CA PRO A 47 6.61 -4.99 6.25
C PRO A 47 6.31 -5.47 7.67
N GLN A 48 5.63 -4.67 8.49
CA GLN A 48 5.23 -5.06 9.86
C GLN A 48 4.26 -6.23 9.86
N ILE A 49 3.26 -6.22 8.97
CA ILE A 49 2.31 -7.33 8.83
C ILE A 49 3.06 -8.62 8.47
N ILE A 50 3.94 -8.56 7.48
CA ILE A 50 4.71 -9.73 7.03
C ILE A 50 5.62 -10.25 8.15
N SER A 51 6.31 -9.37 8.86
CA SER A 51 7.17 -9.76 9.99
C SER A 51 6.38 -10.35 11.15
N GLY A 52 5.13 -9.93 11.36
CA GLY A 52 4.26 -10.42 12.43
C GLY A 52 3.86 -11.90 12.26
N PHE A 53 3.94 -12.46 11.07
CA PHE A 53 3.68 -13.88 10.82
C PHE A 53 4.89 -14.79 11.10
N ASN A 54 6.07 -14.22 11.33
CA ASN A 54 7.30 -14.98 11.54
C ASN A 54 7.45 -15.45 12.99
N PRO A 55 8.00 -16.66 13.21
CA PRO A 55 8.22 -17.75 12.28
C PRO A 55 6.96 -18.59 12.04
N ILE A 56 6.71 -19.00 10.79
CA ILE A 56 5.68 -20.00 10.48
C ILE A 56 6.27 -21.36 10.80
N ARG A 57 5.64 -22.10 11.72
CA ARG A 57 6.12 -23.41 12.16
C ARG A 57 5.26 -24.53 11.57
N ILE A 58 5.92 -25.46 10.89
CA ILE A 58 5.26 -26.63 10.32
C ILE A 58 5.90 -27.85 10.96
N ASN A 59 5.09 -28.67 11.64
CA ASN A 59 5.55 -29.96 12.16
C ASN A 59 5.04 -31.03 11.22
N THR A 60 5.97 -31.73 10.57
CA THR A 60 5.63 -32.84 9.67
C THR A 60 5.87 -34.17 10.38
N ASN A 61 4.80 -34.89 10.67
CA ASN A 61 4.85 -36.30 11.06
C ASN A 61 4.58 -37.13 9.81
N ILE A 62 5.59 -37.31 8.96
CA ILE A 62 5.46 -38.13 7.75
C ILE A 62 5.57 -39.61 8.16
N LYS A 63 4.46 -40.20 8.64
CA LYS A 63 4.39 -41.63 8.96
C LYS A 63 4.24 -42.57 7.74
N ASN A 64 4.06 -42.01 6.54
CA ASN A 64 3.61 -42.78 5.37
C ASN A 64 4.45 -42.59 4.09
N ALA A 65 5.68 -42.10 4.15
CA ALA A 65 6.58 -42.10 3.00
C ALA A 65 7.51 -43.33 3.11
N PRO A 66 7.45 -44.30 2.20
CA PRO A 66 8.21 -45.54 2.31
C PRO A 66 9.73 -45.39 2.19
N ASP A 67 10.20 -44.20 1.79
CA ASP A 67 11.63 -43.95 1.51
C ASP A 67 12.25 -42.82 2.35
N ILE A 68 11.57 -42.31 3.36
CA ILE A 68 12.13 -41.26 4.24
C ILE A 68 12.04 -41.79 5.67
N ASP A 69 13.22 -42.00 6.29
CA ASP A 69 13.33 -42.34 7.70
C ASP A 69 12.38 -41.52 8.54
N SER A 70 11.65 -42.19 9.46
CA SER A 70 10.55 -41.69 10.28
C SER A 70 10.95 -40.58 11.26
N ASN A 71 11.78 -39.65 10.83
CA ASN A 71 12.34 -38.60 11.64
C ASN A 71 11.41 -37.39 11.71
N LEU A 72 11.07 -37.00 12.92
CA LEU A 72 10.29 -35.79 13.19
C LEU A 72 11.00 -34.59 12.58
N GLN A 73 10.41 -33.98 11.54
CA GLN A 73 10.96 -32.77 10.92
C GLN A 73 10.16 -31.56 11.41
N LYS A 74 10.90 -30.56 11.83
CA LYS A 74 10.37 -29.24 12.16
C LYS A 74 10.85 -28.27 11.11
N ILE A 75 9.91 -27.61 10.45
CA ILE A 75 10.21 -26.62 9.41
C ILE A 75 9.82 -25.25 9.95
N TYR A 76 10.77 -24.33 9.94
CA TYR A 76 10.55 -22.93 10.28
C TYR A 76 10.71 -22.11 9.00
N ILE A 77 9.69 -21.33 8.67
CA ILE A 77 9.68 -20.46 7.52
C ILE A 77 9.68 -19.02 8.03
N ASN A 78 10.74 -18.29 7.72
CA ASN A 78 10.85 -16.87 8.00
C ASN A 78 10.69 -16.10 6.69
N VAL A 79 9.66 -15.29 6.61
CA VAL A 79 9.42 -14.37 5.48
C VAL A 79 10.19 -13.09 5.76
N LEU A 80 11.10 -12.73 4.86
CA LEU A 80 11.93 -11.54 4.96
C LEU A 80 11.20 -10.32 4.36
N GLN A 81 11.95 -9.22 4.23
CA GLN A 81 11.38 -7.96 3.76
C GLN A 81 10.68 -8.09 2.39
N PRO A 82 9.49 -7.50 2.24
CA PRO A 82 8.78 -7.45 0.97
C PRO A 82 9.43 -6.48 -0.01
N SER A 83 9.36 -6.81 -1.28
CA SER A 83 9.72 -5.93 -2.39
C SER A 83 8.53 -5.78 -3.34
N LEU A 84 8.24 -4.54 -3.72
CA LEU A 84 7.18 -4.22 -4.64
C LEU A 84 7.78 -3.80 -5.99
N THR A 85 7.35 -4.44 -7.08
CA THR A 85 7.81 -4.09 -8.42
C THR A 85 7.05 -2.88 -8.96
N LYS A 86 7.48 -2.33 -10.09
CA LYS A 86 6.68 -1.36 -10.83
C LYS A 86 5.44 -2.03 -11.42
N PRO A 87 4.32 -1.31 -11.60
CA PRO A 87 3.14 -1.84 -12.28
C PRO A 87 3.50 -2.28 -13.71
N THR A 88 3.18 -3.52 -14.05
CA THR A 88 3.40 -4.08 -15.39
C THR A 88 2.18 -4.83 -15.87
N TYR A 89 1.98 -4.88 -17.18
CA TYR A 89 0.97 -5.71 -17.82
C TYR A 89 1.59 -6.50 -18.97
N GLN A 90 0.93 -7.57 -19.35
CA GLN A 90 1.38 -8.44 -20.42
C GLN A 90 0.65 -8.11 -21.70
N LEU A 91 1.39 -7.85 -22.77
CA LEU A 91 0.86 -7.68 -24.11
C LEU A 91 0.40 -9.03 -24.70
N PRO A 92 -0.42 -9.02 -25.74
CA PRO A 92 -0.86 -10.25 -26.41
C PRO A 92 0.29 -11.11 -26.99
N ASP A 93 1.41 -10.50 -27.29
CA ASP A 93 2.66 -11.16 -27.74
C ASP A 93 3.48 -11.81 -26.61
N GLY A 94 3.01 -11.70 -25.36
CA GLY A 94 3.68 -12.25 -24.18
C GLY A 94 4.73 -11.34 -23.56
N THR A 95 5.05 -10.21 -24.17
CA THR A 95 6.02 -9.25 -23.59
C THR A 95 5.41 -8.49 -22.43
N GLN A 96 6.22 -8.23 -21.38
CA GLN A 96 5.82 -7.39 -20.25
C GLN A 96 6.25 -5.95 -20.49
N THR A 97 5.29 -5.05 -20.34
CA THR A 97 5.52 -3.60 -20.42
C THR A 97 5.04 -2.90 -19.16
N ILE A 98 5.54 -1.68 -18.97
CA ILE A 98 5.14 -0.82 -17.86
C ILE A 98 3.67 -0.42 -18.05
N MET A 99 2.86 -0.58 -17.01
CA MET A 99 1.45 -0.18 -17.00
C MET A 99 1.31 1.23 -16.45
N THR A 100 0.74 2.13 -17.26
CA THR A 100 0.32 3.46 -16.79
C THR A 100 -1.13 3.41 -16.31
N PRO A 101 -1.60 4.37 -15.49
CA PRO A 101 -3.00 4.47 -15.10
C PRO A 101 -3.93 4.59 -16.31
N HIS A 102 -3.53 5.34 -17.34
CA HIS A 102 -4.29 5.46 -18.59
C HIS A 102 -4.49 4.12 -19.29
N ILE A 103 -3.43 3.33 -19.43
CA ILE A 103 -3.50 1.98 -20.02
C ILE A 103 -4.44 1.07 -19.22
N ALA A 104 -4.37 1.15 -17.88
CA ALA A 104 -5.24 0.37 -17.01
C ALA A 104 -6.72 0.72 -17.21
N ARG A 105 -7.07 2.01 -17.39
CA ARG A 105 -8.46 2.43 -17.70
C ARG A 105 -8.93 1.94 -19.06
N MET A 106 -8.10 2.14 -20.10
CA MET A 106 -8.48 1.81 -21.48
C MET A 106 -8.66 0.30 -21.70
N ASN A 107 -7.86 -0.53 -21.03
CA ASN A 107 -7.89 -1.97 -21.19
C ASN A 107 -8.67 -2.71 -20.08
N ASN A 108 -9.44 -1.99 -19.27
CA ASN A 108 -10.20 -2.57 -18.16
C ASN A 108 -9.33 -3.42 -17.20
N LEU A 109 -8.08 -2.99 -16.97
CA LEU A 109 -7.14 -3.65 -16.09
C LEU A 109 -7.16 -3.05 -14.69
N THR A 110 -6.64 -3.81 -13.73
CA THR A 110 -6.37 -3.29 -12.39
C THR A 110 -4.94 -2.76 -12.33
N TYR A 111 -4.79 -1.48 -11.97
CA TYR A 111 -3.49 -0.85 -11.79
C TYR A 111 -2.84 -1.37 -10.50
N SER A 112 -1.95 -2.36 -10.65
CA SER A 112 -1.37 -3.09 -9.53
C SER A 112 0.09 -3.46 -9.76
N SER A 113 0.82 -3.63 -8.68
CA SER A 113 2.20 -4.10 -8.67
C SER A 113 2.31 -5.48 -8.05
N SER A 114 3.27 -6.27 -8.52
CA SER A 114 3.55 -7.58 -7.95
C SER A 114 4.37 -7.46 -6.67
N LEU A 115 3.95 -8.18 -5.65
CA LEU A 115 4.62 -8.29 -4.36
C LEU A 115 5.46 -9.55 -4.33
N TYR A 116 6.74 -9.39 -4.04
CA TYR A 116 7.72 -10.46 -3.84
C TYR A 116 8.30 -10.40 -2.44
N VAL A 117 8.68 -11.54 -1.92
CA VAL A 117 9.40 -11.66 -0.65
C VAL A 117 10.57 -12.63 -0.80
N ASN A 118 11.55 -12.48 0.05
CA ASN A 118 12.59 -13.49 0.24
C ASN A 118 12.20 -14.36 1.42
N VAL A 119 12.44 -15.67 1.31
CA VAL A 119 12.05 -16.65 2.31
C VAL A 119 13.27 -17.39 2.79
N HIS A 120 13.46 -17.47 4.10
CA HIS A 120 14.47 -18.28 4.77
C HIS A 120 13.78 -19.48 5.42
N ILE A 121 14.15 -20.68 4.97
CA ILE A 121 13.58 -21.95 5.44
C ILE A 121 14.64 -22.67 6.26
N ILE A 122 14.31 -23.01 7.50
CA ILE A 122 15.14 -23.79 8.40
C ILE A 122 14.44 -25.13 8.60
N ILE A 123 15.11 -26.22 8.24
CA ILE A 123 14.60 -27.57 8.42
C ILE A 123 15.44 -28.23 9.52
N GLU A 124 14.81 -28.63 10.60
CA GLU A 124 15.40 -29.41 11.68
C GLU A 124 14.92 -30.86 11.56
N ALA A 125 15.85 -31.76 11.24
CA ALA A 125 15.58 -33.20 11.21
C ALA A 125 16.24 -33.88 12.40
N LEU A 126 15.50 -34.73 13.10
CA LEU A 126 16.01 -35.54 14.19
C LEU A 126 16.48 -36.89 13.58
N ASN A 127 17.76 -37.18 13.64
CA ASN A 127 18.34 -38.46 13.17
C ASN A 127 18.08 -39.55 14.22
N ASP A 128 18.14 -40.81 13.78
CA ASP A 128 17.97 -41.98 14.65
C ASP A 128 18.96 -42.03 15.84
N ASN A 129 20.11 -41.40 15.69
CA ASN A 129 21.11 -41.23 16.76
C ASN A 129 20.78 -40.11 17.76
N GLY A 130 19.60 -39.47 17.71
CA GLY A 130 19.22 -38.36 18.56
C GLY A 130 19.91 -37.03 18.25
N THR A 131 20.69 -36.94 17.18
CA THR A 131 21.32 -35.69 16.73
C THR A 131 20.37 -34.89 15.84
N VAL A 132 20.31 -33.58 16.06
CA VAL A 132 19.51 -32.66 15.24
C VAL A 132 20.37 -32.11 14.11
N THR A 133 20.02 -32.43 12.89
CA THR A 133 20.61 -31.78 11.71
C THR A 133 19.79 -30.60 11.29
N LYS A 134 20.46 -29.46 11.02
CA LYS A 134 19.82 -28.23 10.54
C LYS A 134 20.23 -27.99 9.09
N LEU A 135 19.24 -27.74 8.25
CA LEU A 135 19.44 -27.35 6.85
C LEU A 135 18.82 -25.98 6.65
N ASP A 136 19.61 -25.01 6.20
CA ASP A 136 19.17 -23.66 5.89
C ASP A 136 19.04 -23.49 4.37
N LYS A 137 17.89 -23.00 3.93
CA LYS A 137 17.61 -22.71 2.52
C LYS A 137 17.05 -21.31 2.35
N TYR A 138 17.65 -20.54 1.46
CA TYR A 138 17.14 -19.24 1.04
C TYR A 138 16.46 -19.35 -0.32
N VAL A 139 15.26 -18.81 -0.42
CA VAL A 139 14.51 -18.71 -1.67
C VAL A 139 14.20 -17.24 -1.90
N ASN A 140 14.76 -16.69 -2.98
CA ASN A 140 14.60 -15.29 -3.30
C ASN A 140 13.46 -15.07 -4.29
N ASN A 141 12.86 -13.90 -4.24
CA ASN A 141 11.84 -13.43 -5.19
C ASN A 141 10.62 -14.36 -5.29
N VAL A 142 10.10 -14.81 -4.14
CA VAL A 142 8.86 -15.59 -4.11
C VAL A 142 7.69 -14.65 -4.34
N TYR A 143 6.92 -14.87 -5.40
CA TYR A 143 5.72 -14.11 -5.70
C TYR A 143 4.60 -14.46 -4.70
N ILE A 144 4.02 -13.45 -4.06
CA ILE A 144 2.89 -13.61 -3.14
C ILE A 144 1.57 -13.23 -3.82
N GLY A 145 1.56 -12.10 -4.53
CA GLY A 145 0.34 -11.58 -5.12
C GLY A 145 0.52 -10.19 -5.71
N LYS A 146 -0.58 -9.55 -6.07
CA LYS A 146 -0.60 -8.18 -6.57
C LYS A 146 -1.25 -7.25 -5.57
N ILE A 147 -0.67 -6.07 -5.40
CA ILE A 147 -1.23 -4.99 -4.58
C ILE A 147 -1.69 -3.86 -5.51
N PRO A 148 -2.94 -3.40 -5.43
CA PRO A 148 -3.40 -2.23 -6.17
C PRO A 148 -2.59 -1.00 -5.78
N ILE A 149 -2.21 -0.19 -6.75
CA ILE A 149 -1.41 1.01 -6.54
C ILE A 149 -2.30 2.24 -6.62
N MET A 150 -2.21 3.09 -5.60
CA MET A 150 -2.89 4.37 -5.58
C MET A 150 -2.21 5.32 -6.56
N VAL A 151 -3.00 5.94 -7.42
CA VAL A 151 -2.52 6.90 -8.41
C VAL A 151 -1.84 8.09 -7.71
N ARG A 152 -0.68 8.49 -8.18
CA ARG A 152 0.22 9.53 -7.62
C ARG A 152 0.80 9.24 -6.22
N SER A 153 0.71 8.00 -5.74
CA SER A 153 1.49 7.57 -4.57
C SER A 153 2.96 7.37 -4.93
N ASN A 154 3.83 7.18 -3.92
CA ASN A 154 5.26 6.92 -4.14
C ASN A 154 5.53 5.64 -4.95
N ALA A 155 4.63 4.67 -4.89
CA ALA A 155 4.71 3.43 -5.68
C ALA A 155 4.18 3.59 -7.10
N CYS A 156 3.51 4.71 -7.41
CA CYS A 156 2.94 5.00 -8.71
C CYS A 156 4.04 5.45 -9.68
N ILE A 157 3.93 5.05 -10.93
CA ILE A 157 4.83 5.48 -12.01
C ILE A 157 4.81 6.99 -12.20
N LEU A 158 3.62 7.61 -12.04
CA LEU A 158 3.46 9.05 -12.24
C LEU A 158 4.20 9.91 -11.19
N SER A 159 4.55 9.35 -10.03
CA SER A 159 5.36 10.08 -9.04
C SER A 159 6.80 10.32 -9.49
N GLN A 160 7.29 9.54 -10.43
CA GLN A 160 8.65 9.65 -10.98
C GLN A 160 8.72 10.48 -12.26
N ILE A 161 7.56 10.85 -12.81
CA ILE A 161 7.44 11.63 -14.03
C ILE A 161 7.03 13.05 -13.63
N PRO A 162 7.78 14.09 -14.02
CA PRO A 162 7.39 15.47 -13.71
C PRO A 162 5.99 15.76 -14.25
N ALA A 163 5.17 16.39 -13.42
CA ALA A 163 3.77 16.72 -13.72
C ALA A 163 3.61 17.70 -14.90
N ILE A 164 4.72 18.28 -15.38
CA ILE A 164 4.72 19.33 -16.39
C ILE A 164 5.18 18.74 -17.73
N GLY A 165 4.26 18.62 -18.65
CA GLY A 165 4.55 18.69 -20.08
C GLY A 165 4.82 17.40 -20.82
N ASP A 166 4.63 16.23 -20.23
CA ASP A 166 4.80 14.99 -20.99
C ASP A 166 3.47 14.62 -21.68
N SER A 167 3.30 15.16 -22.90
CA SER A 167 2.17 14.86 -23.79
C SER A 167 2.04 13.38 -24.15
N ASN A 168 3.04 12.56 -23.81
CA ASN A 168 3.07 11.14 -24.11
C ASN A 168 2.32 10.25 -23.08
N ASN A 169 2.03 10.75 -21.88
CA ASN A 169 1.42 9.95 -20.83
C ASN A 169 -0.10 9.93 -20.84
N HIS A 170 -0.74 10.75 -21.67
CA HIS A 170 -2.22 10.85 -21.80
C HIS A 170 -2.97 11.08 -20.47
N GLU A 171 -2.27 11.48 -19.40
CA GLU A 171 -2.87 11.75 -18.11
C GLU A 171 -3.27 13.22 -17.96
N CYS A 172 -4.43 13.45 -17.33
CA CYS A 172 -4.91 14.79 -17.09
C CYS A 172 -4.00 15.56 -16.13
N ARG A 173 -3.60 16.79 -16.53
CA ARG A 173 -2.79 17.68 -15.69
C ARG A 173 -3.47 18.02 -14.35
N TYR A 174 -4.78 18.06 -14.32
CA TYR A 174 -5.58 18.42 -13.15
C TYR A 174 -6.01 17.21 -12.31
N ASP A 175 -5.56 16.01 -12.67
CA ASP A 175 -5.78 14.82 -11.86
C ASP A 175 -4.79 14.79 -10.70
N PHE A 176 -5.29 14.94 -9.49
CA PHE A 176 -4.49 14.92 -8.26
C PHE A 176 -4.20 13.51 -7.74
N GLY A 177 -4.82 12.48 -8.29
CA GLY A 177 -4.67 11.09 -7.83
C GLY A 177 -5.43 10.80 -6.54
N GLY A 178 -4.86 9.92 -5.70
CA GLY A 178 -5.50 9.53 -4.42
C GLY A 178 -6.59 8.48 -4.55
N TYR A 179 -6.68 7.78 -5.69
CA TYR A 179 -7.66 6.75 -5.98
C TYR A 179 -6.99 5.53 -6.60
N PHE A 180 -7.74 4.43 -6.70
CA PHE A 180 -7.30 3.18 -7.31
C PHE A 180 -8.04 2.96 -8.63
N ILE A 181 -7.42 2.21 -9.53
CA ILE A 181 -8.05 1.74 -10.76
C ILE A 181 -8.21 0.24 -10.66
N VAL A 182 -9.45 -0.22 -10.62
CA VAL A 182 -9.81 -1.64 -10.51
C VAL A 182 -10.71 -2.01 -11.67
N ASN A 183 -10.26 -2.94 -12.51
CA ASN A 183 -10.96 -3.34 -13.72
C ASN A 183 -11.38 -2.13 -14.59
N GLY A 184 -10.47 -1.18 -14.76
CA GLY A 184 -10.70 0.04 -15.54
C GLY A 184 -11.50 1.13 -14.83
N ASN A 185 -12.11 0.84 -13.69
CA ASN A 185 -12.94 1.80 -12.94
C ASN A 185 -12.14 2.46 -11.82
N GLU A 186 -12.34 3.75 -11.65
CA GLU A 186 -11.75 4.53 -10.57
C GLU A 186 -12.51 4.28 -9.26
N LYS A 187 -11.78 3.91 -8.21
CA LYS A 187 -12.31 3.60 -6.89
C LYS A 187 -11.59 4.42 -5.83
N VAL A 188 -12.36 5.07 -4.96
CA VAL A 188 -11.86 5.87 -3.83
C VAL A 188 -12.21 5.16 -2.52
N LEU A 189 -11.28 5.18 -1.57
CA LEU A 189 -11.58 4.79 -0.20
C LEU A 189 -12.22 5.98 0.52
N ILE A 190 -13.47 5.82 0.95
CA ILE A 190 -14.18 6.85 1.70
C ILE A 190 -13.66 6.83 3.13
N MET A 191 -13.18 7.97 3.62
CA MET A 191 -12.77 8.13 5.00
C MET A 191 -13.99 8.20 5.92
N GLN A 192 -13.84 7.61 7.10
CA GLN A 192 -14.84 7.68 8.15
C GLN A 192 -14.24 8.36 9.38
N ASP A 193 -14.87 9.41 9.84
CA ASP A 193 -14.52 10.04 11.11
C ASP A 193 -15.10 9.24 12.26
N ARG A 194 -14.27 8.98 13.25
CA ARG A 194 -14.65 8.28 14.47
C ARG A 194 -14.22 9.11 15.66
N ILE A 195 -15.10 9.20 16.66
CA ILE A 195 -14.76 9.81 17.94
C ILE A 195 -13.65 8.97 18.59
N ASN A 196 -12.62 9.62 19.08
CA ASN A 196 -11.53 8.96 19.78
C ASN A 196 -12.04 8.31 21.07
N GLU A 197 -11.61 7.10 21.34
CA GLU A 197 -11.97 6.38 22.58
C GLU A 197 -11.09 6.89 23.73
N ASN A 198 -11.67 6.95 24.94
CA ASN A 198 -11.01 7.41 26.16
C ASN A 198 -10.64 8.90 26.22
N ASP A 199 -11.22 9.75 25.37
CA ASP A 199 -11.11 11.19 25.47
C ASP A 199 -12.30 11.77 26.27
N THR A 200 -12.00 12.71 27.15
CA THR A 200 -13.05 13.43 27.88
C THR A 200 -13.62 14.54 27.01
N LEU A 201 -14.85 14.36 26.54
CA LEU A 201 -15.56 15.35 25.75
C LEU A 201 -16.48 16.19 26.67
N ILE A 202 -16.33 17.50 26.62
CA ILE A 202 -17.16 18.44 27.39
C ILE A 202 -18.12 19.10 26.41
N PHE A 203 -19.40 18.87 26.58
CA PHE A 203 -20.44 19.48 25.78
C PHE A 203 -21.08 20.61 26.59
N SER A 204 -21.25 21.79 25.97
CA SER A 204 -22.07 22.84 26.53
C SER A 204 -23.56 22.44 26.41
N PRO A 205 -24.36 22.54 27.46
CA PRO A 205 -25.79 22.30 27.32
C PRO A 205 -26.37 23.31 26.34
N ASN A 206 -27.03 22.81 25.29
CA ASN A 206 -27.77 23.67 24.37
C ASN A 206 -28.92 24.30 25.14
N ASN A 207 -28.82 25.60 25.44
CA ASN A 207 -29.93 26.42 25.94
C ASN A 207 -30.92 26.72 24.79
N ASN A 208 -31.41 25.67 24.10
CA ASN A 208 -32.53 25.82 23.18
C ASN A 208 -33.84 25.72 23.99
N ASN A 209 -34.03 26.67 24.87
CA ASN A 209 -35.36 27.06 25.37
C ASN A 209 -35.82 28.32 24.63
N ASP A 210 -35.78 28.29 23.30
CA ASP A 210 -36.64 29.18 22.54
C ASP A 210 -37.98 28.46 22.36
N GLY A 211 -38.89 28.76 23.30
CA GLY A 211 -40.23 28.26 23.26
C GLY A 211 -40.98 28.71 22.01
N ILE A 212 -41.75 27.81 21.51
CA ILE A 212 -42.99 28.10 20.78
C ILE A 212 -44.13 27.94 21.76
#